data_6a064d6dccd5746dbc89d3c1d3bab9d8
#
_entry.id   6a064d6dccd5746dbc89d3c1d3bab9d8
#
_cell.length_a   1.000
_cell.length_b   1.000
_cell.length_c   1.000
_cell.angle_alpha   90.00
_cell.angle_beta   90.00
_cell.angle_gamma   90.00
#
_symmetry.space_group_name_H-M   'P 1'
#
loop_
_entity.id
_entity.type
_entity.pdbx_description
1 polymer ?
#
loop_
_entity_poly.entity_id
_entity_poly.type
_entity_poly.pdbx_seq_one_letter_code
_entity_poly.pdbx_strand_id
1 'polypeptide(L)'
;MLGTPRLLALAEAACIASLEPHLDPGMTSVGTRVALEHRRASPVGAEIEVEAELTELAGRKLVFAFIARHVGPSAAGYAPDQDEELVAGAGSVERIVVDRDKFLARAALRPSRPVPEPPGVP
;
A
#
# COMPACT_ATOMS: atom_id res chain seq x y z
N MET A 1 -16.59 -2.45 -8.73
CA MET A 1 -16.18 -1.31 -7.88
C MET A 1 -14.89 -1.64 -7.14
N LEU A 2 -14.00 -0.66 -7.02
CA LEU A 2 -12.74 -0.84 -6.31
C LEU A 2 -12.99 -0.92 -4.80
N GLY A 3 -12.71 -2.06 -4.21
CA GLY A 3 -12.80 -2.25 -2.76
C GLY A 3 -11.58 -1.70 -2.03
N THR A 4 -11.76 -1.33 -0.76
CA THR A 4 -10.67 -0.81 0.07
C THR A 4 -9.48 -1.77 0.18
N PRO A 5 -9.67 -3.09 0.36
CA PRO A 5 -8.55 -4.02 0.37
C PRO A 5 -7.76 -4.03 -0.94
N ARG A 6 -8.42 -3.88 -2.07
CA ARG A 6 -7.74 -3.82 -3.36
C ARG A 6 -6.96 -2.52 -3.53
N LEU A 7 -7.53 -1.41 -3.08
CA LEU A 7 -6.83 -0.12 -3.08
C LEU A 7 -5.55 -0.20 -2.24
N LEU A 8 -5.62 -0.82 -1.07
CA LEU A 8 -4.46 -1.03 -0.23
C LEU A 8 -3.40 -1.90 -0.93
N ALA A 9 -3.83 -2.97 -1.58
CA ALA A 9 -2.90 -3.83 -2.33
C ALA A 9 -2.18 -3.06 -3.44
N LEU A 10 -2.88 -2.19 -4.15
CA LEU A 10 -2.28 -1.33 -5.17
C LEU A 10 -1.29 -0.33 -4.58
N ALA A 11 -1.61 0.25 -3.42
CA ALA A 11 -0.71 1.17 -2.72
C ALA A 11 0.57 0.46 -2.27
N GLU A 12 0.45 -0.73 -1.69
CA GLU A 12 1.62 -1.52 -1.28
C GLU A 12 2.46 -1.94 -2.48
N ALA A 13 1.82 -2.35 -3.58
CA ALA A 13 2.54 -2.71 -4.81
C ALA A 13 3.35 -1.54 -5.36
N ALA A 14 2.81 -0.32 -5.31
CA ALA A 14 3.54 0.88 -5.73
C ALA A 14 4.76 1.14 -4.85
N CYS A 15 4.64 0.96 -3.53
CA CYS A 15 5.76 1.10 -2.60
C CYS A 15 6.84 0.04 -2.88
N ILE A 16 6.44 -1.20 -3.08
CA ILE A 16 7.35 -2.31 -3.37
C ILE A 16 8.10 -2.06 -4.68
N ALA A 17 7.39 -1.66 -5.73
CA ALA A 17 8.00 -1.37 -7.02
C ALA A 17 9.03 -0.22 -6.94
N SER A 18 8.76 0.78 -6.13
CA SER A 18 9.67 1.90 -5.88
C SER A 18 10.92 1.46 -5.13
N LEU A 19 10.79 0.55 -4.18
CA LEU A 19 11.85 0.13 -3.28
C LEU A 19 12.74 -0.97 -3.87
N GLU A 20 12.17 -1.92 -4.57
CA GLU A 20 12.83 -3.15 -5.01
C GLU A 20 14.16 -2.93 -5.75
N PRO A 21 14.28 -1.97 -6.69
CA PRO A 21 15.55 -1.74 -7.38
C PRO A 21 16.70 -1.30 -6.48
N HIS A 22 16.39 -0.83 -5.28
CA HIS A 22 17.37 -0.29 -4.33
C HIS A 22 17.74 -1.28 -3.23
N LEU A 23 17.11 -2.46 -3.20
CA LEU A 23 17.40 -3.49 -2.21
C LEU A 23 18.61 -4.31 -2.61
N ASP A 24 19.46 -4.63 -1.61
CA ASP A 24 20.56 -5.57 -1.82
C ASP A 24 20.05 -6.98 -2.06
N PRO A 25 20.85 -7.84 -2.75
CA PRO A 25 20.47 -9.25 -2.94
C PRO A 25 20.15 -9.93 -1.60
N GLY A 26 19.08 -10.71 -1.59
CA GLY A 26 18.66 -11.43 -0.38
C GLY A 26 17.83 -10.58 0.58
N MET A 27 17.68 -9.30 0.33
CA MET A 27 16.83 -8.42 1.14
C MET A 27 15.45 -8.30 0.54
N THR A 28 14.46 -8.10 1.40
CA THR A 28 13.09 -7.81 1.02
C THR A 28 12.49 -6.84 2.02
N SER A 29 11.25 -6.49 1.85
CA SER A 29 10.54 -5.65 2.81
C SER A 29 9.19 -6.25 3.16
N VAL A 30 8.73 -5.95 4.37
CA VAL A 30 7.40 -6.34 4.85
C VAL A 30 6.65 -5.11 5.31
N GLY A 31 5.34 -5.09 5.04
CA GLY A 31 4.47 -4.02 5.52
C GLY A 31 4.20 -4.19 7.01
N THR A 32 4.32 -3.11 7.77
CA THR A 32 4.17 -3.13 9.23
C THR A 32 3.06 -2.22 9.73
N ARG A 33 2.73 -1.19 8.97
CA ARG A 33 1.69 -0.25 9.35
C ARG A 33 1.13 0.44 8.11
N VAL A 34 -0.18 0.60 8.08
CA VAL A 34 -0.85 1.33 6.99
C VAL A 34 -1.88 2.27 7.56
N ALA A 35 -2.05 3.39 6.90
CA ALA A 35 -3.16 4.31 7.11
C ALA A 35 -3.74 4.63 5.74
N LEU A 36 -5.05 4.51 5.61
CA LEU A 36 -5.72 4.62 4.32
C LEU A 36 -7.03 5.38 4.47
N GLU A 37 -7.21 6.39 3.64
CA GLU A 37 -8.50 6.99 3.41
C GLU A 37 -8.97 6.61 2.02
N HIS A 38 -10.13 5.97 1.93
CA HIS A 38 -10.79 5.67 0.66
C HIS A 38 -11.87 6.72 0.46
N ARG A 39 -11.55 7.75 -0.32
CA ARG A 39 -12.36 8.96 -0.41
C ARG A 39 -13.46 8.86 -1.44
N ARG A 40 -13.26 8.10 -2.50
CA ARG A 40 -14.18 8.07 -3.62
C ARG A 40 -14.26 6.67 -4.21
N ALA A 41 -15.48 6.22 -4.49
CA ALA A 41 -15.70 4.95 -5.16
C ALA A 41 -15.21 5.00 -6.61
N SER A 42 -14.68 3.90 -7.09
CA SER A 42 -14.24 3.75 -8.47
C SER A 42 -15.04 2.63 -9.13
N PRO A 43 -15.82 2.93 -10.17
CA PRO A 43 -16.61 1.91 -10.85
C PRO A 43 -15.71 0.97 -11.66
N VAL A 44 -16.28 -0.17 -12.05
CA VAL A 44 -15.62 -1.11 -12.96
C VAL A 44 -15.26 -0.38 -14.26
N GLY A 45 -14.03 -0.58 -14.73
CA GLY A 45 -13.53 0.10 -15.93
C GLY A 45 -12.81 1.42 -15.66
N ALA A 46 -12.89 1.95 -14.44
CA ALA A 46 -12.13 3.13 -14.07
C ALA A 46 -10.63 2.82 -14.05
N GLU A 47 -9.84 3.76 -14.52
CA GLU A 47 -8.39 3.67 -14.46
C GLU A 47 -7.87 4.42 -13.24
N ILE A 48 -7.06 3.74 -12.45
CA ILE A 48 -6.47 4.30 -11.23
C ILE A 48 -4.97 4.26 -11.35
N GLU A 49 -4.32 5.39 -11.07
CA GLU A 49 -2.87 5.49 -10.96
C GLU A 49 -2.52 5.75 -9.52
N VAL A 50 -1.57 4.98 -8.99
CA VAL A 50 -1.09 5.14 -7.63
C VAL A 50 0.36 5.61 -7.65
N GLU A 51 0.61 6.73 -7.00
CA GLU A 51 1.95 7.27 -6.79
C GLU A 51 2.37 7.06 -5.34
N ALA A 52 3.58 6.59 -5.13
CA ALA A 52 4.16 6.43 -3.81
C ALA A 52 5.44 7.25 -3.71
N GLU A 53 5.59 7.96 -2.60
CA GLU A 53 6.75 8.79 -2.32
C GLU A 53 7.33 8.42 -0.96
N LEU A 54 8.64 8.21 -0.91
CA LEU A 54 9.33 7.97 0.36
C LEU A 54 9.38 9.27 1.15
N THR A 55 8.78 9.27 2.34
CA THR A 55 8.72 10.45 3.20
C THR A 55 9.62 10.34 4.43
N GLU A 56 9.99 9.12 4.83
CA GLU A 56 10.86 8.90 5.98
C GLU A 56 11.72 7.67 5.75
N LEU A 57 12.99 7.78 6.10
CA LEU A 57 13.92 6.67 6.11
C LEU A 57 14.69 6.71 7.43
N ALA A 58 14.50 5.70 8.26
CA ALA A 58 15.14 5.60 9.56
C ALA A 58 15.63 4.17 9.76
N GLY A 59 16.93 3.94 9.57
CA GLY A 59 17.50 2.60 9.61
C GLY A 59 16.87 1.69 8.57
N ARG A 60 16.16 0.64 9.04
CA ARG A 60 15.46 -0.31 8.17
C ARG A 60 14.01 0.07 7.89
N LYS A 61 13.53 1.12 8.53
CA LYS A 61 12.15 1.56 8.40
C LYS A 61 12.01 2.57 7.27
N LEU A 62 11.04 2.35 6.41
CA LEU A 62 10.67 3.26 5.34
C LEU A 62 9.20 3.61 5.48
N VAL A 63 8.89 4.90 5.36
CA VAL A 63 7.50 5.36 5.32
C VAL A 63 7.26 6.00 3.96
N PHE A 64 6.21 5.53 3.30
CA PHE A 64 5.78 6.06 2.01
C PHE A 64 4.44 6.77 2.20
N ALA A 65 4.28 7.91 1.57
CA ALA A 65 2.98 8.49 1.32
C ALA A 65 2.50 8.03 -0.05
N PHE A 66 1.22 7.75 -0.18
CA PHE A 66 0.66 7.41 -1.48
C PHE A 66 -0.61 8.19 -1.76
N ILE A 67 -0.89 8.34 -3.04
CA ILE A 67 -2.13 8.91 -3.53
C ILE A 67 -2.59 8.11 -4.75
N ALA A 68 -3.88 7.81 -4.78
CA ALA A 68 -4.51 7.10 -5.88
C ALA A 68 -5.47 8.04 -6.59
N ARG A 69 -5.31 8.20 -7.89
CA ARG A 69 -6.11 9.11 -8.70
C ARG A 69 -6.78 8.39 -9.86
N HIS A 70 -7.97 8.85 -10.19
CA HIS A 70 -8.60 8.50 -11.46
C HIS A 70 -7.83 9.17 -12.60
N VAL A 71 -7.49 8.38 -13.62
CA VAL A 71 -6.77 8.86 -14.80
C VAL A 71 -7.46 8.37 -16.07
N GLY A 72 -6.98 8.83 -17.23
CA GLY A 72 -7.50 8.42 -18.53
C GLY A 72 -8.98 8.79 -18.70
N PRO A 73 -9.77 7.94 -19.36
CA PRO A 73 -11.19 8.21 -19.59
C PRO A 73 -11.99 8.37 -18.30
N SER A 74 -11.57 7.75 -17.19
CA SER A 74 -12.25 7.89 -15.91
C SER A 74 -12.12 9.28 -15.30
N ALA A 75 -11.15 10.07 -15.77
CA ALA A 75 -10.95 11.45 -15.35
C ALA A 75 -11.68 12.45 -16.26
N ALA A 76 -12.28 11.99 -17.34
CA ALA A 76 -12.99 12.86 -18.29
C ALA A 76 -14.20 13.54 -17.60
N GLY A 77 -14.37 14.82 -17.87
CA GLY A 77 -15.42 15.61 -17.25
C GLY A 77 -15.01 16.37 -16.00
N TYR A 78 -13.82 16.09 -15.46
CA TYR A 78 -13.27 16.89 -14.37
C TYR A 78 -12.46 18.05 -14.91
N ALA A 79 -12.66 19.22 -14.31
CA ALA A 79 -11.87 20.40 -14.65
C ALA A 79 -10.47 20.30 -14.02
N PRO A 80 -9.44 20.94 -14.61
CA PRO A 80 -8.08 20.89 -14.06
C PRO A 80 -7.95 21.37 -12.60
N ASP A 81 -8.84 22.26 -12.18
CA ASP A 81 -8.88 22.78 -10.81
C ASP A 81 -9.63 21.86 -9.84
N GLN A 82 -10.20 20.76 -10.31
CA GLN A 82 -10.91 19.77 -9.50
C GLN A 82 -10.03 18.54 -9.20
N ASP A 83 -8.73 18.75 -9.06
CA ASP A 83 -7.76 17.67 -8.84
C ASP A 83 -8.09 16.83 -7.61
N GLU A 84 -8.57 17.44 -6.53
CA GLU A 84 -8.96 16.72 -5.33
C GLU A 84 -10.11 15.74 -5.58
N GLU A 85 -10.99 16.04 -6.50
CA GLU A 85 -12.12 15.17 -6.84
C GLU A 85 -11.69 13.93 -7.62
N LEU A 86 -10.51 13.96 -8.22
CA LEU A 86 -9.94 12.81 -8.90
C LEU A 86 -9.27 11.83 -7.94
N VAL A 87 -9.06 12.21 -6.69
CA VAL A 87 -8.41 11.38 -5.70
C VAL A 87 -9.37 10.31 -5.21
N ALA A 88 -9.06 9.06 -5.53
CA ALA A 88 -9.82 7.91 -5.03
C ALA A 88 -9.45 7.59 -3.58
N GLY A 89 -8.20 7.78 -3.21
CA GLY A 89 -7.74 7.56 -1.87
C GLY A 89 -6.31 8.04 -1.66
N ALA A 90 -5.90 8.08 -0.41
CA ALA A 90 -4.56 8.49 -0.01
C ALA A 90 -4.22 7.90 1.35
N GLY A 91 -2.94 7.90 1.69
CA GLY A 91 -2.51 7.41 2.99
C GLY A 91 -1.01 7.22 3.08
N SER A 92 -0.63 6.34 4.00
CA SER A 92 0.77 6.01 4.22
C SER A 92 0.95 4.51 4.40
N VAL A 93 2.14 4.04 4.04
CA VAL A 93 2.55 2.64 4.21
C VAL A 93 3.94 2.65 4.85
N GLU A 94 4.06 1.94 5.97
CA GLU A 94 5.35 1.70 6.61
C GLU A 94 5.84 0.30 6.21
N ARG A 95 7.09 0.22 5.79
CA ARG A 95 7.72 -1.04 5.43
C ARG A 95 9.05 -1.16 6.18
N ILE A 96 9.40 -2.40 6.50
CA ILE A 96 10.67 -2.71 7.15
C ILE A 96 11.46 -3.62 6.23
N VAL A 97 12.73 -3.27 6.00
CA VAL A 97 13.66 -4.09 5.22
C VAL A 97 14.16 -5.22 6.11
N VAL A 98 14.09 -6.44 5.60
CA VAL A 98 14.49 -7.64 6.32
C VAL A 98 15.34 -8.54 5.44
N ASP A 99 16.18 -9.36 6.06
CA ASP A 99 16.82 -10.47 5.38
C ASP A 99 15.77 -11.55 5.11
N ARG A 100 15.58 -11.88 3.85
CA ARG A 100 14.50 -12.77 3.41
C ARG A 100 14.61 -14.17 4.05
N ASP A 101 15.79 -14.76 4.01
CA ASP A 101 15.96 -16.12 4.49
C ASP A 101 15.84 -16.19 6.01
N LYS A 102 16.41 -15.21 6.72
CA LYS A 102 16.28 -15.13 8.18
C LYS A 102 14.84 -14.90 8.60
N PHE A 103 14.11 -14.04 7.88
CA PHE A 103 12.72 -13.77 8.17
C PHE A 103 11.85 -15.02 7.97
N LEU A 104 12.02 -15.72 6.86
CA LEU A 104 11.27 -16.94 6.56
C LEU A 104 11.61 -18.07 7.55
N ALA A 105 12.87 -18.23 7.90
CA ALA A 105 13.29 -19.23 8.87
C ALA A 105 12.68 -18.98 10.25
N ARG A 106 12.65 -17.73 10.69
CA ARG A 106 12.05 -17.35 11.96
C ARG A 106 10.54 -17.60 11.97
N ALA A 107 9.87 -17.30 10.88
CA ALA A 107 8.43 -17.54 10.74
C ALA A 107 8.12 -19.05 10.74
N ALA A 108 8.96 -19.86 10.09
CA ALA A 108 8.80 -21.32 10.03
C ALA A 108 9.04 -22.02 11.37
N LEU A 109 9.90 -21.44 12.25
CA LEU A 109 10.20 -22.00 13.56
C LEU A 109 9.12 -21.79 14.60
N ARG A 110 8.18 -20.89 14.35
CA ARG A 110 7.10 -20.63 15.29
C ARG A 110 5.99 -21.64 15.13
N PRO A 111 5.52 -22.25 16.24
CA PRO A 111 4.35 -23.12 16.15
C PRO A 111 3.12 -22.32 15.71
N SER A 112 2.30 -22.94 14.88
CA SER A 112 1.02 -22.35 14.49
C SER A 112 0.11 -22.22 15.71
N ARG A 113 -0.46 -21.05 15.87
CA ARG A 113 -1.48 -20.79 16.89
C ARG A 113 -2.72 -20.24 16.22
N PRO A 114 -3.93 -20.66 16.67
CA PRO A 114 -5.14 -20.05 16.17
C PRO A 114 -5.11 -18.54 16.46
N VAL A 115 -5.54 -17.75 15.48
CA VAL A 115 -5.68 -16.32 15.67
C VAL A 115 -6.93 -16.10 16.54
N PRO A 116 -6.83 -15.39 17.69
CA PRO A 116 -7.98 -15.09 18.51
C PRO A 116 -8.99 -14.26 17.73
N GLU A 117 -10.29 -14.53 17.95
CA GLU A 117 -11.32 -13.68 17.36
C GLU A 117 -11.23 -12.26 17.92
N PRO A 118 -11.39 -11.23 17.07
CA PRO A 118 -11.43 -9.85 17.57
C PRO A 118 -12.59 -9.67 18.55
N PRO A 119 -12.39 -8.88 19.61
CA PRO A 119 -13.51 -8.59 20.53
C PRO A 119 -14.67 -7.92 19.82
N GLY A 120 -15.90 -8.31 20.15
CA GLY A 120 -17.10 -7.72 19.58
C GLY A 120 -17.54 -8.26 18.25
N VAL A 121 -16.89 -9.30 17.71
CA VAL A 121 -17.35 -10.02 16.52
C VAL A 121 -18.36 -11.05 16.95
N PRO A 122 -19.63 -11.00 16.45
CA PRO A 122 -20.64 -11.96 16.78
C PRO A 122 -20.33 -13.36 16.24
#